data_9041d7cee59fa00b8923e21186d8d04e
#
_entry.id   9041d7cee59fa00b8923e21186d8d04e
#
_cell.length_a   1.000
_cell.length_b   1.000
_cell.length_c   1.000
_cell.angle_alpha   90.00
_cell.angle_beta   90.00
_cell.angle_gamma   90.00
#
_symmetry.space_group_name_H-M   'P 1'
#
loop_
_entity.id
_entity.type
_entity.pdbx_description
1 polymer ?
#
loop_
_entity_poly.entity_id
_entity_poly.type
_entity_poly.pdbx_seq_one_letter_code
_entity_poly.pdbx_strand_id
1 'polypeptide(L)'
;MPAAPRPIEPWDVVYYRTDDEVVPADDFLDACPTKVSAQFAAVLDDVAEAPPPRYSGGGRWEAMHGSMGGYYEVRAQGPRREQFRLFCILENGTPEEMTRRGLSRPTIAVITGMRKPWMTPFSEHDYEAVRRMGDDHRGQYPRRIRE
;
A
#
# COMPACT_ATOMS: atom_id res chain seq x y z
N MET A 1 25.25 30.60 -9.47
CA MET A 1 23.80 30.34 -9.26
C MET A 1 23.65 28.88 -8.84
N PRO A 2 22.99 28.63 -7.70
CA PRO A 2 22.68 27.27 -7.38
C PRO A 2 21.73 26.66 -8.41
N ALA A 3 21.95 25.41 -8.76
CA ALA A 3 21.04 24.69 -9.63
C ALA A 3 19.65 24.59 -9.00
N ALA A 4 18.61 24.68 -9.81
CA ALA A 4 17.26 24.43 -9.30
C ALA A 4 17.16 23.02 -8.72
N PRO A 5 16.40 22.81 -7.62
CA PRO A 5 16.20 21.47 -7.08
C PRO A 5 15.60 20.56 -8.15
N ARG A 6 16.11 19.33 -8.24
CA ARG A 6 15.53 18.35 -9.17
C ARG A 6 14.08 18.08 -8.74
N PRO A 7 13.14 18.00 -9.69
CA PRO A 7 11.80 17.55 -9.36
C PRO A 7 11.88 16.16 -8.71
N ILE A 8 11.04 15.92 -7.70
CA ILE A 8 10.92 14.60 -7.12
C ILE A 8 10.11 13.76 -8.11
N GLU A 9 10.71 12.67 -8.55
CA GLU A 9 9.99 11.74 -9.41
C GLU A 9 8.92 11.01 -8.62
N PRO A 10 7.72 10.84 -9.19
CA PRO A 10 6.69 10.02 -8.56
C PRO A 10 7.18 8.61 -8.33
N TRP A 11 6.69 7.99 -7.27
CA TRP A 11 6.90 6.57 -7.03
C TRP A 11 5.94 5.75 -7.88
N ASP A 12 6.31 4.50 -8.18
CA ASP A 12 5.39 3.57 -8.80
C ASP A 12 4.44 3.00 -7.76
N VAL A 13 3.27 2.57 -8.21
CA VAL A 13 2.32 1.80 -7.41
C VAL A 13 2.15 0.44 -8.07
N VAL A 14 2.40 -0.61 -7.32
CA VAL A 14 2.26 -1.99 -7.80
C VAL A 14 1.41 -2.78 -6.82
N TYR A 15 0.92 -3.93 -7.25
CA TYR A 15 0.01 -4.75 -6.46
C TYR A 15 0.61 -6.15 -6.28
N TYR A 16 0.67 -6.61 -5.04
CA TYR A 16 1.12 -7.94 -4.70
C TYR A 16 0.27 -9.00 -5.42
N ARG A 17 0.93 -10.00 -5.96
CA ARG A 17 0.30 -11.13 -6.63
C ARG A 17 0.78 -12.44 -6.01
N THR A 18 -0.15 -13.35 -5.73
CA THR A 18 0.19 -14.69 -5.22
C THR A 18 0.82 -15.55 -6.31
N ASP A 19 1.38 -16.70 -5.93
CA ASP A 19 1.90 -17.67 -6.89
C ASP A 19 0.80 -18.29 -7.76
N ASP A 20 -0.46 -18.27 -7.30
CA ASP A 20 -1.64 -18.67 -8.07
C ASP A 20 -2.20 -17.55 -8.96
N GLU A 21 -1.43 -16.46 -9.12
CA GLU A 21 -1.79 -15.31 -9.93
C GLU A 21 -3.01 -14.52 -9.44
N VAL A 22 -3.36 -14.66 -8.17
CA VAL A 22 -4.41 -13.85 -7.53
C VAL A 22 -3.80 -12.55 -7.03
N VAL A 23 -4.52 -11.44 -7.22
CA VAL A 23 -4.16 -10.13 -6.70
C VAL A 23 -5.16 -9.76 -5.60
N PRO A 24 -4.83 -10.02 -4.31
CA PRO A 24 -5.80 -9.82 -3.22
C PRO A 24 -6.35 -8.41 -3.13
N ALA A 25 -5.52 -7.39 -3.39
CA ALA A 25 -5.98 -6.01 -3.37
C ALA A 25 -6.99 -5.72 -4.48
N ASP A 26 -6.82 -6.29 -5.67
CA ASP A 26 -7.79 -6.12 -6.75
C ASP A 26 -9.14 -6.70 -6.37
N ASP A 27 -9.14 -7.91 -5.81
CA ASP A 27 -10.38 -8.57 -5.37
C ASP A 27 -11.09 -7.73 -4.30
N PHE A 28 -10.32 -7.20 -3.35
CA PHE A 28 -10.86 -6.31 -2.33
C PHE A 28 -11.43 -5.03 -2.94
N LEU A 29 -10.68 -4.36 -3.82
CA LEU A 29 -11.11 -3.10 -4.44
C LEU A 29 -12.34 -3.29 -5.32
N ASP A 30 -12.42 -4.40 -6.05
CA ASP A 30 -13.58 -4.73 -6.88
C ASP A 30 -14.85 -4.94 -6.06
N ALA A 31 -14.70 -5.42 -4.83
CA ALA A 31 -15.80 -5.62 -3.90
C ALA A 31 -16.19 -4.36 -3.12
N CYS A 32 -15.38 -3.30 -3.20
CA CYS A 32 -15.67 -2.04 -2.51
C CYS A 32 -16.75 -1.23 -3.23
N PRO A 33 -17.53 -0.42 -2.50
CA PRO A 33 -18.33 0.63 -3.15
C PRO A 33 -17.44 1.53 -4.02
N THR A 34 -17.96 1.98 -5.15
CA THR A 34 -17.20 2.79 -6.12
C THR A 34 -16.54 4.02 -5.47
N LYS A 35 -17.25 4.69 -4.56
CA LYS A 35 -16.69 5.85 -3.86
C LYS A 35 -15.49 5.49 -2.99
N VAL A 36 -15.50 4.31 -2.38
CA VAL A 36 -14.39 3.84 -1.54
C VAL A 36 -13.18 3.54 -2.41
N SER A 37 -13.37 2.81 -3.50
CA SER A 37 -12.27 2.54 -4.44
C SER A 37 -11.67 3.82 -5.02
N ALA A 38 -12.51 4.81 -5.32
CA ALA A 38 -12.05 6.12 -5.80
C ALA A 38 -11.24 6.87 -4.74
N GLN A 39 -11.64 6.79 -3.46
CA GLN A 39 -10.86 7.38 -2.37
C GLN A 39 -9.47 6.74 -2.25
N PHE A 40 -9.40 5.41 -2.33
CA PHE A 40 -8.12 4.70 -2.29
C PHE A 40 -7.22 5.10 -3.45
N ALA A 41 -7.76 5.15 -4.67
CA ALA A 41 -7.00 5.55 -5.85
C ALA A 41 -6.45 6.97 -5.70
N ALA A 42 -7.27 7.90 -5.22
CA ALA A 42 -6.85 9.28 -5.02
C ALA A 42 -5.71 9.40 -3.99
N VAL A 43 -5.81 8.69 -2.87
CA VAL A 43 -4.76 8.72 -1.85
C VAL A 43 -3.46 8.10 -2.36
N LEU A 44 -3.53 6.97 -3.07
CA LEU A 44 -2.35 6.34 -3.64
C LEU A 44 -1.66 7.25 -4.66
N ASP A 45 -2.42 7.94 -5.51
CA ASP A 45 -1.88 8.89 -6.47
C ASP A 45 -1.18 10.06 -5.75
N ASP A 46 -1.81 10.61 -4.71
CA ASP A 46 -1.24 11.71 -3.94
C ASP A 46 0.06 11.29 -3.24
N VAL A 47 0.09 10.11 -2.64
CA VAL A 47 1.29 9.60 -1.98
C VAL A 47 2.39 9.33 -3.00
N ALA A 48 2.05 8.77 -4.15
CA ALA A 48 3.03 8.49 -5.20
C ALA A 48 3.67 9.78 -5.74
N GLU A 49 2.89 10.86 -5.88
CA GLU A 49 3.38 12.16 -6.35
C GLU A 49 4.19 12.91 -5.31
N ALA A 50 3.86 12.75 -4.03
CA ALA A 50 4.56 13.37 -2.91
C ALA A 50 4.98 12.30 -1.90
N PRO A 51 5.99 11.48 -2.25
CA PRO A 51 6.33 10.29 -1.45
C PRO A 51 6.72 10.63 -0.02
N PRO A 52 6.55 9.68 0.92
CA PRO A 52 6.95 9.90 2.31
C PRO A 52 8.42 10.35 2.43
N PRO A 53 8.74 11.29 3.32
CA PRO A 53 7.88 11.82 4.39
C PRO A 53 7.03 13.04 3.99
N ARG A 54 6.93 13.39 2.72
CA ARG A 54 6.27 14.64 2.31
C ARG A 54 4.76 14.61 2.42
N TYR A 55 4.13 13.51 2.05
CA TYR A 55 2.69 13.39 2.16
C TYR A 55 2.29 13.13 3.61
N SER A 56 1.52 14.07 4.18
CA SER A 56 1.08 13.96 5.58
C SER A 56 -0.21 13.16 5.75
N GLY A 57 -0.90 12.89 4.66
CA GLY A 57 -2.05 11.99 4.62
C GLY A 57 -3.37 12.50 5.16
N GLY A 58 -3.37 13.54 5.99
CA GLY A 58 -4.61 14.05 6.58
C GLY A 58 -5.43 12.98 7.29
N GLY A 59 -4.79 11.97 7.89
CA GLY A 59 -5.44 10.83 8.52
C GLY A 59 -5.84 9.70 7.57
N ARG A 60 -5.57 9.84 6.27
CA ARG A 60 -5.92 8.81 5.27
C ARG A 60 -4.77 7.90 4.88
N TRP A 61 -3.54 8.31 5.16
CA TRP A 61 -2.33 7.52 4.95
C TRP A 61 -1.50 7.60 6.22
N GLU A 62 -1.29 6.48 6.87
CA GLU A 62 -0.57 6.46 8.14
C GLU A 62 0.38 5.28 8.25
N ALA A 63 1.56 5.53 8.80
CA ALA A 63 2.46 4.47 9.22
C ALA A 63 1.84 3.67 10.36
N MET A 64 1.93 2.36 10.27
CA MET A 64 1.47 1.48 11.34
C MET A 64 2.59 1.18 12.33
N HIS A 65 2.23 0.74 13.52
CA HIS A 65 3.15 0.51 14.62
C HIS A 65 2.97 -0.89 15.22
N GLY A 66 3.81 -1.24 16.19
CA GLY A 66 3.73 -2.55 16.86
C GLY A 66 3.98 -3.69 15.89
N SER A 67 3.13 -4.70 15.91
CA SER A 67 3.24 -5.88 15.05
C SER A 67 3.17 -5.54 13.57
N MET A 68 2.59 -4.40 13.22
CA MET A 68 2.45 -3.92 11.84
C MET A 68 3.50 -2.87 11.46
N GLY A 69 4.55 -2.72 12.24
CA GLY A 69 5.67 -1.83 11.90
C GLY A 69 6.22 -2.15 10.52
N GLY A 70 6.44 -1.11 9.69
CA GLY A 70 6.86 -1.26 8.31
C GLY A 70 5.72 -1.27 7.30
N TYR A 71 4.49 -1.37 7.76
CA TYR A 71 3.30 -1.23 6.92
C TYR A 71 2.74 0.17 7.02
N TYR A 72 2.04 0.56 5.96
CA TYR A 72 1.24 1.78 5.91
C TYR A 72 -0.19 1.39 5.59
N GLU A 73 -1.14 2.11 6.19
CA GLU A 73 -2.54 1.88 5.87
C GLU A 73 -3.15 3.09 5.19
N VAL A 74 -3.97 2.83 4.18
CA VAL A 74 -4.85 3.84 3.60
C VAL A 74 -6.23 3.62 4.20
N ARG A 75 -6.83 4.70 4.68
CA ARG A 75 -8.16 4.67 5.33
C ARG A 75 -9.20 5.29 4.44
N ALA A 76 -10.31 4.59 4.28
CA ALA A 76 -11.51 5.12 3.65
C ALA A 76 -12.74 4.74 4.47
N GLN A 77 -13.78 5.54 4.36
CA GLN A 77 -15.04 5.30 5.06
C GLN A 77 -16.14 5.10 4.03
N GLY A 78 -16.87 4.01 4.19
CA GLY A 78 -17.99 3.68 3.33
C GLY A 78 -19.34 4.06 3.94
N PRO A 79 -20.43 3.56 3.31
CA PRO A 79 -21.79 3.73 3.85
C PRO A 79 -21.88 3.22 5.29
N ARG A 80 -22.71 3.86 6.10
CA ARG A 80 -22.93 3.48 7.51
C ARG A 80 -21.65 3.52 8.35
N ARG A 81 -20.68 4.37 7.95
CA ARG A 81 -19.38 4.50 8.61
C ARG A 81 -18.57 3.22 8.60
N GLU A 82 -18.83 2.33 7.66
CA GLU A 82 -18.04 1.11 7.49
C GLU A 82 -16.58 1.48 7.26
N GLN A 83 -15.67 0.74 7.88
CA GLN A 83 -14.23 0.98 7.83
C GLN A 83 -13.60 0.14 6.73
N PHE A 84 -12.88 0.81 5.84
CA PHE A 84 -12.10 0.18 4.78
C PHE A 84 -10.63 0.53 4.96
N ARG A 85 -9.76 -0.47 4.85
CA ARG A 85 -8.31 -0.28 4.99
C ARG A 85 -7.60 -0.99 3.85
N LEU A 86 -6.61 -0.31 3.29
CA LEU A 86 -5.71 -0.86 2.30
C LEU A 86 -4.31 -0.86 2.91
N PHE A 87 -3.61 -1.99 2.86
CA PHE A 87 -2.31 -2.15 3.52
C PHE A 87 -1.20 -2.16 2.48
N CYS A 88 -0.18 -1.36 2.72
CA CYS A 88 0.91 -1.12 1.78
C CYS A 88 2.27 -1.30 2.44
N ILE A 89 3.26 -1.59 1.61
CA ILE A 89 4.68 -1.64 1.99
C ILE A 89 5.42 -0.67 1.08
N LEU A 90 6.39 0.06 1.64
CA LEU A 90 7.26 0.91 0.84
C LEU A 90 8.49 0.10 0.41
N GLU A 91 8.77 0.10 -0.89
CA GLU A 91 9.94 -0.51 -1.46
C GLU A 91 10.90 0.58 -1.92
N ASN A 92 11.92 0.83 -1.11
CA ASN A 92 12.92 1.87 -1.37
C ASN A 92 14.26 1.45 -0.77
N GLY A 93 15.00 0.67 -1.52
CA GLY A 93 16.31 0.17 -1.13
C GLY A 93 17.44 0.75 -1.97
N THR A 94 18.63 0.19 -1.80
CA THR A 94 19.77 0.52 -2.65
C THR A 94 19.49 0.12 -4.10
N PRO A 95 20.24 0.67 -5.10
CA PRO A 95 20.08 0.26 -6.49
C PRO A 95 20.19 -1.25 -6.69
N GLU A 96 21.12 -1.91 -5.99
CA GLU A 96 21.30 -3.36 -6.07
C GLU A 96 20.09 -4.11 -5.52
N GLU A 97 19.58 -3.66 -4.38
CA GLU A 97 18.38 -4.24 -3.77
C GLU A 97 17.17 -4.10 -4.67
N MET A 98 16.97 -2.90 -5.24
CA MET A 98 15.83 -2.65 -6.13
C MET A 98 15.94 -3.51 -7.40
N THR A 99 17.14 -3.70 -7.95
CA THR A 99 17.37 -4.58 -9.08
C THR A 99 16.98 -6.02 -8.75
N ARG A 100 17.37 -6.52 -7.58
CA ARG A 100 16.99 -7.88 -7.13
C ARG A 100 15.48 -8.03 -6.98
N ARG A 101 14.81 -6.97 -6.53
CA ARG A 101 13.35 -6.95 -6.38
C ARG A 101 12.62 -6.82 -7.72
N GLY A 102 13.33 -6.53 -8.81
CA GLY A 102 12.73 -6.30 -10.12
C GLY A 102 12.01 -4.97 -10.23
N LEU A 103 12.41 -4.00 -9.43
CA LEU A 103 11.80 -2.68 -9.35
C LEU A 103 12.78 -1.63 -9.85
N SER A 104 12.35 -0.79 -10.79
CA SER A 104 13.23 0.21 -11.42
C SER A 104 13.32 1.52 -10.63
N ARG A 105 12.40 1.76 -9.71
CA ARG A 105 12.35 2.97 -8.90
C ARG A 105 11.64 2.69 -7.58
N PRO A 106 11.71 3.63 -6.60
CA PRO A 106 10.94 3.49 -5.38
C PRO A 106 9.47 3.24 -5.66
N THR A 107 8.85 2.37 -4.88
CA THR A 107 7.55 1.80 -5.20
C THR A 107 6.69 1.65 -3.95
N ILE A 108 5.39 1.90 -4.08
CA ILE A 108 4.39 1.53 -3.09
C ILE A 108 3.82 0.18 -3.53
N ALA A 109 4.01 -0.85 -2.70
CA ALA A 109 3.43 -2.16 -2.96
C ALA A 109 2.13 -2.31 -2.15
N VAL A 110 1.02 -2.40 -2.85
CA VAL A 110 -0.29 -2.60 -2.25
C VAL A 110 -0.49 -4.11 -2.03
N ILE A 111 -0.65 -4.51 -0.78
CA ILE A 111 -0.68 -5.93 -0.40
C ILE A 111 -2.09 -6.49 -0.42
N THR A 112 -2.98 -5.93 0.37
CA THR A 112 -4.37 -6.39 0.48
C THR A 112 -5.22 -5.32 1.16
N GLY A 113 -6.51 -5.58 1.28
CA GLY A 113 -7.42 -4.72 2.01
C GLY A 113 -8.36 -5.50 2.91
N MET A 114 -9.01 -4.81 3.82
CA MET A 114 -10.02 -5.35 4.71
C MET A 114 -11.11 -4.33 4.96
N ARG A 115 -12.29 -4.84 5.31
CA ARG A 115 -13.43 -4.01 5.72
C ARG A 115 -14.00 -4.52 7.04
N LYS A 116 -14.42 -3.59 7.89
CA LYS A 116 -15.08 -3.89 9.17
C LYS A 116 -16.26 -2.95 9.37
N PRO A 117 -17.34 -3.42 10.00
CA PRO A 117 -18.42 -2.52 10.41
C PRO A 117 -17.91 -1.40 11.31
N TRP A 118 -18.65 -0.31 11.36
CA TRP A 118 -18.32 0.80 12.25
C TRP A 118 -18.12 0.33 13.69
N MET A 119 -17.09 0.87 14.34
CA MET A 119 -16.67 0.55 15.72
C MET A 119 -16.22 -0.90 15.96
N THR A 120 -16.08 -1.70 14.92
CA THR A 120 -15.45 -3.01 15.05
C THR A 120 -13.95 -2.85 14.86
N PRO A 121 -13.11 -3.17 15.86
CA PRO A 121 -11.66 -3.00 15.71
C PRO A 121 -11.09 -4.06 14.78
N PHE A 122 -10.02 -3.70 14.08
CA PHE A 122 -9.17 -4.67 13.39
C PHE A 122 -8.37 -5.43 14.45
N SER A 123 -8.42 -6.75 14.39
CA SER A 123 -7.79 -7.60 15.39
C SER A 123 -6.36 -7.99 15.00
N GLU A 124 -5.59 -8.48 15.96
CA GLU A 124 -4.27 -9.03 15.67
C GLU A 124 -4.35 -10.21 14.69
N HIS A 125 -5.43 -10.99 14.74
CA HIS A 125 -5.68 -12.06 13.77
C HIS A 125 -5.86 -11.51 12.34
N ASP A 126 -6.56 -10.40 12.19
CA ASP A 126 -6.68 -9.71 10.89
C ASP A 126 -5.31 -9.28 10.38
N TYR A 127 -4.51 -8.66 11.24
CA TYR A 127 -3.18 -8.19 10.88
C TYR A 127 -2.20 -9.33 10.57
N GLU A 128 -2.34 -10.47 11.23
CA GLU A 128 -1.54 -11.64 10.93
C GLU A 128 -1.74 -12.10 9.49
N ALA A 129 -2.99 -12.08 9.00
CA ALA A 129 -3.29 -12.43 7.62
C ALA A 129 -2.61 -11.46 6.64
N VAL A 130 -2.60 -10.18 6.95
CA VAL A 130 -1.90 -9.17 6.14
C VAL A 130 -0.39 -9.45 6.13
N ARG A 131 0.20 -9.72 7.29
CA ARG A 131 1.65 -9.99 7.40
C ARG A 131 2.06 -11.24 6.62
N ARG A 132 1.24 -12.27 6.58
CA ARG A 132 1.55 -13.47 5.77
C ARG A 132 1.68 -13.12 4.30
N MET A 133 0.79 -12.29 3.77
CA MET A 133 0.87 -11.83 2.39
C MET A 133 2.08 -10.93 2.17
N GLY A 134 2.34 -10.02 3.11
CA GLY A 134 3.51 -9.14 3.05
C GLY A 134 4.83 -9.92 3.10
N ASP A 135 4.91 -10.96 3.94
CA ASP A 135 6.09 -11.83 4.02
C ASP A 135 6.30 -12.61 2.73
N ASP A 136 5.22 -13.11 2.12
CA ASP A 136 5.30 -13.76 0.82
C ASP A 136 5.82 -12.78 -0.25
N HIS A 137 5.28 -11.58 -0.27
CA HIS A 137 5.74 -10.53 -1.19
C HIS A 137 7.24 -10.25 -1.03
N ARG A 138 7.68 -10.02 0.22
CA ARG A 138 9.09 -9.68 0.52
C ARG A 138 10.05 -10.83 0.28
N GLY A 139 9.56 -12.07 0.31
CA GLY A 139 10.36 -13.26 0.08
C GLY A 139 10.59 -13.58 -1.40
N GLN A 140 9.94 -12.88 -2.31
CA GLN A 140 10.05 -13.14 -3.75
C GLN A 140 11.09 -12.23 -4.42
N TYR A 141 11.98 -12.81 -5.20
CA TYR A 141 12.99 -12.10 -5.96
C TYR A 141 13.02 -12.66 -7.40
N PRO A 142 12.54 -11.92 -8.41
CA PRO A 142 11.91 -10.61 -8.27
C PRO A 142 10.54 -10.69 -7.60
N ARG A 143 10.02 -9.55 -7.17
CA ARG A 143 8.69 -9.46 -6.60
C ARG A 143 7.63 -9.93 -7.58
N ARG A 144 6.66 -10.70 -7.11
CA ARG A 144 5.48 -11.04 -7.91
C ARG A 144 4.46 -9.92 -7.77
N ILE A 145 4.26 -9.18 -8.84
CA ILE A 145 3.44 -7.97 -8.83
C ILE A 145 2.59 -7.86 -10.08
N ARG A 146 1.49 -7.09 -9.93
CA ARG A 146 0.75 -6.49 -11.03
C ARG A 146 1.07 -5.00 -11.05
N GLU A 147 1.45 -4.53 -12.18
CA GLU A 147 1.77 -3.11 -12.39
C GLU A 147 0.53 -2.27 -12.70
#